data_09ba9ce840d6cc17f4c7128da1285924
#
_entry.id   09ba9ce840d6cc17f4c7128da1285924
#
_cell.length_a   1.000
_cell.length_b   1.000
_cell.length_c   1.000
_cell.angle_alpha   90.00
_cell.angle_beta   90.00
_cell.angle_gamma   90.00
#
_symmetry.space_group_name_H-M   'P 1'
#
loop_
_entity.id
_entity.type
_entity.pdbx_description
1 polymer ?
#
loop_
_entity_poly.entity_id
_entity_poly.type
_entity_poly.pdbx_seq_one_letter_code
_entity_poly.pdbx_strand_id
1 'polypeptide(L)'
;KRIFEMDDQVTGYIINSNEKMENIIEVLNEYVRYPYYLESWKDRHRVIFEWINIQRLPIIIIFGLIALVAITNIMATISMIISEKNSQVGILMVQGMKTSGIRKIFLLQGFVIGLLGCSLGSASAYLFIILQNKYKLISLPEDIYFMDHVPAVFDYSIFFLILISTLIISIISTIIPTKSIAKIQPSNFLAQD
;
A
#
# COMPACT_ATOMS: atom_id res chain seq x y z
N LYS A 1 -16.31 44.25 -5.94
CA LYS A 1 -17.28 45.01 -6.76
C LYS A 1 -16.71 46.31 -7.34
N ARG A 2 -16.01 47.14 -6.54
CA ARG A 2 -15.46 48.44 -7.03
C ARG A 2 -14.34 48.31 -8.08
N ILE A 3 -13.63 47.21 -8.13
CA ILE A 3 -12.51 47.01 -9.05
C ILE A 3 -12.99 46.73 -10.49
N PHE A 4 -14.23 46.25 -10.65
CA PHE A 4 -14.77 45.85 -11.97
C PHE A 4 -16.02 46.70 -12.38
N GLU A 5 -16.29 47.81 -11.67
CA GLU A 5 -17.46 48.67 -11.92
C GLU A 5 -18.80 47.91 -12.04
N MET A 6 -18.90 46.79 -11.29
CA MET A 6 -20.12 45.97 -11.24
C MET A 6 -21.03 46.51 -10.13
N ASP A 7 -22.09 47.20 -10.47
CA ASP A 7 -23.06 47.73 -9.51
C ASP A 7 -23.77 46.61 -8.73
N ASP A 8 -24.85 46.06 -9.21
CA ASP A 8 -25.61 44.98 -8.61
C ASP A 8 -25.47 43.63 -9.35
N GLN A 9 -24.59 43.58 -10.32
CA GLN A 9 -24.35 42.36 -11.11
C GLN A 9 -23.44 41.40 -10.33
N VAL A 10 -23.75 40.12 -10.41
CA VAL A 10 -22.97 39.05 -9.82
C VAL A 10 -22.52 38.09 -10.94
N THR A 11 -21.26 37.65 -10.88
CA THR A 11 -20.69 36.77 -11.89
C THR A 11 -21.19 35.33 -11.74
N GLY A 12 -21.66 34.96 -10.56
CA GLY A 12 -22.19 33.62 -10.29
C GLY A 12 -22.51 33.39 -8.82
N TYR A 13 -23.13 32.27 -8.55
CA TYR A 13 -23.49 31.82 -7.20
C TYR A 13 -22.69 30.57 -6.85
N ILE A 14 -22.21 30.49 -5.60
CA ILE A 14 -21.57 29.31 -5.05
C ILE A 14 -22.62 28.57 -4.24
N ILE A 15 -22.94 27.35 -4.66
CA ILE A 15 -23.87 26.48 -3.94
C ILE A 15 -23.03 25.50 -3.11
N ASN A 16 -23.21 25.51 -1.79
CA ASN A 16 -22.58 24.56 -0.89
C ASN A 16 -23.64 23.60 -0.34
N SER A 17 -23.39 22.31 -0.43
CA SER A 17 -24.31 21.28 0.05
C SER A 17 -23.54 20.11 0.67
N ASN A 18 -24.20 19.45 1.63
CA ASN A 18 -23.68 18.24 2.28
C ASN A 18 -24.03 16.94 1.53
N GLU A 19 -24.84 17.03 0.46
CA GLU A 19 -25.21 15.89 -0.37
C GLU A 19 -24.14 15.55 -1.42
N LYS A 20 -24.23 14.34 -1.99
CA LYS A 20 -23.33 13.94 -3.07
C LYS A 20 -23.52 14.87 -4.28
N MET A 21 -22.42 15.43 -4.74
CA MET A 21 -22.38 16.43 -5.81
C MET A 21 -23.08 15.97 -7.11
N GLU A 22 -22.98 14.67 -7.43
CA GLU A 22 -23.60 14.08 -8.63
C GLU A 22 -25.12 14.24 -8.63
N ASN A 23 -25.77 13.99 -7.49
CA ASN A 23 -27.23 14.12 -7.35
C ASN A 23 -27.66 15.58 -7.47
N ILE A 24 -26.87 16.51 -6.93
CA ILE A 24 -27.19 17.94 -6.95
C ILE A 24 -27.06 18.50 -8.38
N ILE A 25 -26.01 18.11 -9.10
CA ILE A 25 -25.80 18.52 -10.50
C ILE A 25 -26.93 18.02 -11.37
N GLU A 26 -27.39 16.77 -11.18
CA GLU A 26 -28.50 16.20 -11.95
C GLU A 26 -29.80 16.99 -11.73
N VAL A 27 -30.15 17.27 -10.48
CA VAL A 27 -31.34 18.03 -10.13
C VAL A 27 -31.25 19.48 -10.62
N LEU A 28 -30.12 20.14 -10.46
CA LEU A 28 -29.96 21.55 -10.86
C LEU A 28 -29.85 21.75 -12.36
N ASN A 29 -29.34 20.77 -13.11
CA ASN A 29 -29.31 20.84 -14.59
C ASN A 29 -30.70 20.96 -15.23
N GLU A 30 -31.74 20.49 -14.56
CA GLU A 30 -33.12 20.62 -15.03
C GLU A 30 -33.62 22.06 -14.93
N TYR A 31 -33.11 22.84 -13.97
CA TYR A 31 -33.55 24.23 -13.70
C TYR A 31 -32.65 25.29 -14.31
N VAL A 32 -31.37 24.99 -14.55
CA VAL A 32 -30.38 25.93 -15.07
C VAL A 32 -30.38 25.90 -16.61
N ARG A 33 -30.77 27.02 -17.22
CA ARG A 33 -30.80 27.20 -18.70
C ARG A 33 -29.86 28.30 -19.13
N TYR A 34 -29.44 28.24 -20.42
CA TYR A 34 -28.65 29.30 -21.04
C TYR A 34 -29.20 30.69 -20.70
N PRO A 35 -28.36 31.67 -20.32
CA PRO A 35 -26.89 31.70 -20.38
C PRO A 35 -26.16 31.14 -19.15
N TYR A 36 -26.85 30.55 -18.20
CA TYR A 36 -26.23 30.00 -16.98
C TYR A 36 -25.80 28.56 -17.20
N TYR A 37 -24.70 28.16 -16.53
CA TYR A 37 -24.20 26.80 -16.54
C TYR A 37 -23.72 26.41 -15.14
N LEU A 38 -23.78 25.12 -14.86
CA LEU A 38 -23.29 24.55 -13.62
C LEU A 38 -21.84 24.07 -13.84
N GLU A 39 -20.97 24.53 -13.00
CA GLU A 39 -19.58 24.08 -12.98
C GLU A 39 -19.24 23.53 -11.60
N SER A 40 -18.82 22.26 -11.55
CA SER A 40 -18.32 21.66 -10.34
C SER A 40 -16.97 22.29 -9.97
N TRP A 41 -16.68 22.40 -8.68
CA TRP A 41 -15.33 22.79 -8.23
C TRP A 41 -14.25 21.82 -8.72
N LYS A 42 -14.59 20.53 -8.92
CA LYS A 42 -13.69 19.54 -9.52
C LYS A 42 -13.40 19.84 -10.99
N ASP A 43 -14.40 20.29 -11.75
CA ASP A 43 -14.23 20.64 -13.17
C ASP A 43 -13.40 21.91 -13.30
N ARG A 44 -13.63 22.89 -12.44
CA ARG A 44 -12.84 24.12 -12.38
C ARG A 44 -11.37 23.87 -12.06
N HIS A 45 -11.09 22.87 -11.24
CA HIS A 45 -9.71 22.47 -10.87
C HIS A 45 -9.27 21.17 -11.53
N ARG A 46 -9.87 20.80 -12.66
CA ARG A 46 -9.64 19.55 -13.39
C ARG A 46 -8.16 19.26 -13.61
N VAL A 47 -7.38 20.28 -13.98
CA VAL A 47 -5.95 20.15 -14.22
C VAL A 47 -5.21 19.63 -12.99
N ILE A 48 -5.58 20.11 -11.78
CA ILE A 48 -4.97 19.67 -10.51
C ILE A 48 -5.32 18.19 -10.24
N PHE A 49 -6.58 17.82 -10.47
CA PHE A 49 -7.01 16.42 -10.26
C PHE A 49 -6.40 15.46 -11.27
N GLU A 50 -6.28 15.88 -12.55
CA GLU A 50 -5.58 15.10 -13.57
C GLU A 50 -4.10 14.91 -13.19
N TRP A 51 -3.45 15.95 -12.69
CA TRP A 51 -2.05 15.88 -12.23
C TRP A 51 -1.87 14.90 -11.07
N ILE A 52 -2.75 14.93 -10.07
CA ILE A 52 -2.76 13.99 -8.95
C ILE A 52 -2.97 12.54 -9.46
N ASN A 53 -3.86 12.34 -10.43
CA ASN A 53 -4.10 11.00 -10.99
C ASN A 53 -2.90 10.47 -11.77
N ILE A 54 -2.20 11.32 -12.52
CA ILE A 54 -0.98 10.94 -13.24
C ILE A 54 0.11 10.51 -12.26
N GLN A 55 0.24 11.16 -11.12
CA GLN A 55 1.24 10.81 -10.10
C GLN A 55 0.98 9.47 -9.41
N ARG A 56 -0.23 8.93 -9.45
CA ARG A 56 -0.54 7.62 -8.85
C ARG A 56 0.20 6.47 -9.54
N LEU A 57 0.36 6.55 -10.85
CA LEU A 57 0.99 5.47 -11.63
C LEU A 57 2.47 5.25 -11.25
N PRO A 58 3.35 6.25 -11.20
CA PRO A 58 4.70 6.10 -10.70
C PRO A 58 4.78 5.54 -9.28
N ILE A 59 3.88 5.98 -8.39
CA ILE A 59 3.83 5.50 -7.01
C ILE A 59 3.52 4.00 -6.97
N ILE A 60 2.52 3.53 -7.73
CA ILE A 60 2.16 2.12 -7.80
C ILE A 60 3.32 1.28 -8.36
N ILE A 61 4.04 1.79 -9.37
CA ILE A 61 5.21 1.12 -9.94
C ILE A 61 6.30 0.97 -8.89
N ILE A 62 6.62 2.05 -8.16
CA ILE A 62 7.65 2.02 -7.11
C ILE A 62 7.28 1.01 -6.02
N PHE A 63 6.03 1.03 -5.54
CA PHE A 63 5.57 0.04 -4.56
C PHE A 63 5.63 -1.39 -5.10
N GLY A 64 5.27 -1.59 -6.37
CA GLY A 64 5.39 -2.89 -7.04
C GLY A 64 6.84 -3.39 -7.09
N LEU A 65 7.79 -2.52 -7.39
CA LEU A 65 9.22 -2.85 -7.40
C LEU A 65 9.73 -3.20 -5.98
N ILE A 66 9.35 -2.41 -4.98
CA ILE A 66 9.70 -2.70 -3.58
C ILE A 66 9.14 -4.06 -3.15
N ALA A 67 7.88 -4.35 -3.50
CA ALA A 67 7.26 -5.65 -3.21
C ALA A 67 8.00 -6.79 -3.91
N LEU A 68 8.41 -6.62 -5.16
CA LEU A 68 9.17 -7.62 -5.93
C LEU A 68 10.52 -7.91 -5.26
N VAL A 69 11.25 -6.88 -4.83
CA VAL A 69 12.51 -7.04 -4.09
C VAL A 69 12.27 -7.76 -2.77
N ALA A 70 11.21 -7.43 -2.04
CA ALA A 70 10.86 -8.10 -0.79
C ALA A 70 10.55 -9.59 -1.01
N ILE A 71 9.80 -9.93 -2.07
CA ILE A 71 9.49 -11.32 -2.47
C ILE A 71 10.77 -12.09 -2.74
N THR A 72 11.68 -11.55 -3.54
CA THR A 72 12.95 -12.21 -3.87
C THR A 72 13.83 -12.41 -2.64
N ASN A 73 13.90 -11.44 -1.73
CA ASN A 73 14.64 -11.56 -0.48
C ASN A 73 14.09 -12.66 0.44
N ILE A 74 12.75 -12.74 0.61
CA ILE A 74 12.12 -13.81 1.38
C ILE A 74 12.40 -15.17 0.74
N MET A 75 12.27 -15.27 -0.58
CA MET A 75 12.56 -16.51 -1.32
C MET A 75 14.01 -16.95 -1.13
N ALA A 76 14.96 -16.04 -1.25
CA ALA A 76 16.39 -16.34 -1.07
C ALA A 76 16.68 -16.79 0.36
N THR A 77 16.16 -16.09 1.35
CA THR A 77 16.34 -16.42 2.77
C THR A 77 15.78 -17.81 3.10
N ILE A 78 14.56 -18.11 2.69
CA ILE A 78 13.95 -19.42 2.94
C ILE A 78 14.69 -20.53 2.18
N SER A 79 15.14 -20.26 0.95
CA SER A 79 15.95 -21.23 0.18
C SER A 79 17.27 -21.54 0.88
N MET A 80 17.95 -20.52 1.42
CA MET A 80 19.17 -20.69 2.18
C MET A 80 18.93 -21.52 3.45
N ILE A 81 17.89 -21.19 4.23
CA ILE A 81 17.55 -21.92 5.44
C ILE A 81 17.22 -23.40 5.14
N ILE A 82 16.47 -23.67 4.04
CA ILE A 82 16.19 -25.06 3.62
C ILE A 82 17.49 -25.78 3.28
N SER A 83 18.41 -25.13 2.58
CA SER A 83 19.71 -25.70 2.23
C SER A 83 20.57 -26.01 3.47
N GLU A 84 20.64 -25.10 4.41
CA GLU A 84 21.38 -25.28 5.68
C GLU A 84 20.78 -26.39 6.56
N LYS A 85 19.44 -26.50 6.55
CA LYS A 85 18.70 -27.48 7.35
C LYS A 85 18.44 -28.81 6.62
N ASN A 86 19.07 -29.02 5.47
CA ASN A 86 18.81 -30.16 4.58
C ASN A 86 18.99 -31.51 5.29
N SER A 87 20.08 -31.66 6.07
CA SER A 87 20.35 -32.87 6.88
C SER A 87 19.24 -33.09 7.93
N GLN A 88 18.83 -32.05 8.64
CA GLN A 88 17.76 -32.15 9.64
C GLN A 88 16.43 -32.52 9.00
N VAL A 89 16.14 -31.98 7.82
CA VAL A 89 14.96 -32.35 7.02
C VAL A 89 15.01 -33.82 6.63
N GLY A 90 16.20 -34.32 6.20
CA GLY A 90 16.40 -35.72 5.90
C GLY A 90 16.12 -36.64 7.10
N ILE A 91 16.64 -36.31 8.27
CA ILE A 91 16.39 -37.06 9.52
C ILE A 91 14.89 -37.11 9.84
N LEU A 92 14.18 -35.98 9.75
CA LEU A 92 12.74 -35.96 9.99
C LEU A 92 11.96 -36.84 9.00
N MET A 93 12.40 -36.91 7.74
CA MET A 93 11.79 -37.80 6.74
C MET A 93 12.02 -39.25 7.08
N VAL A 94 13.24 -39.64 7.54
CA VAL A 94 13.55 -41.01 7.99
C VAL A 94 12.70 -41.41 9.19
N GLN A 95 12.41 -40.46 10.11
CA GLN A 95 11.51 -40.65 11.26
C GLN A 95 10.03 -40.77 10.85
N GLY A 96 9.71 -40.69 9.55
CA GLY A 96 8.35 -40.83 9.04
C GLY A 96 7.53 -39.54 8.91
N MET A 97 8.15 -38.37 9.10
CA MET A 97 7.46 -37.10 8.90
C MET A 97 7.15 -36.89 7.42
N LYS A 98 5.87 -36.62 7.11
CA LYS A 98 5.43 -36.33 5.75
C LYS A 98 6.00 -35.00 5.26
N THR A 99 6.36 -34.92 3.98
CA THR A 99 6.86 -33.70 3.33
C THR A 99 5.92 -32.47 3.52
N SER A 100 4.62 -32.73 3.61
CA SER A 100 3.63 -31.68 3.91
C SER A 100 3.79 -31.10 5.31
N GLY A 101 4.18 -31.91 6.31
CA GLY A 101 4.48 -31.44 7.66
C GLY A 101 5.70 -30.55 7.69
N ILE A 102 6.76 -30.95 7.00
CA ILE A 102 8.00 -30.17 6.89
C ILE A 102 7.74 -28.84 6.18
N ARG A 103 6.97 -28.85 5.10
CA ARG A 103 6.55 -27.60 4.40
C ARG A 103 5.84 -26.63 5.33
N LYS A 104 4.94 -27.11 6.20
CA LYS A 104 4.23 -26.24 7.16
C LYS A 104 5.19 -25.54 8.12
N ILE A 105 6.30 -26.19 8.52
CA ILE A 105 7.32 -25.57 9.38
C ILE A 105 7.92 -24.36 8.68
N PHE A 106 8.35 -24.49 7.43
CA PHE A 106 8.93 -23.39 6.67
C PHE A 106 7.90 -22.31 6.30
N LEU A 107 6.66 -22.70 6.03
CA LEU A 107 5.57 -21.73 5.82
C LEU A 107 5.31 -20.91 7.08
N LEU A 108 5.31 -21.55 8.24
CA LEU A 108 5.18 -20.86 9.52
C LEU A 108 6.34 -19.90 9.75
N GLN A 109 7.56 -20.30 9.38
CA GLN A 109 8.73 -19.42 9.47
C GLN A 109 8.59 -18.18 8.57
N GLY A 110 8.15 -18.35 7.32
CA GLY A 110 7.84 -17.22 6.43
C GLY A 110 6.72 -16.31 6.98
N PHE A 111 5.71 -16.91 7.59
CA PHE A 111 4.66 -16.14 8.27
C PHE A 111 5.20 -15.32 9.44
N VAL A 112 6.05 -15.90 10.28
CA VAL A 112 6.69 -15.20 11.42
C VAL A 112 7.56 -14.04 10.92
N ILE A 113 8.37 -14.27 9.87
CA ILE A 113 9.17 -13.20 9.24
C ILE A 113 8.27 -12.06 8.76
N GLY A 114 7.20 -12.40 8.05
CA GLY A 114 6.23 -11.43 7.57
C GLY A 114 5.55 -10.65 8.69
N LEU A 115 5.16 -11.33 9.77
CA LEU A 115 4.50 -10.73 10.92
C LEU A 115 5.43 -9.76 11.66
N LEU A 116 6.70 -10.16 11.89
CA LEU A 116 7.70 -9.30 12.50
C LEU A 116 8.00 -8.07 11.61
N GLY A 117 8.15 -8.29 10.31
CA GLY A 117 8.35 -7.20 9.36
C GLY A 117 7.18 -6.22 9.33
N CYS A 118 5.93 -6.75 9.28
CA CYS A 118 4.72 -5.93 9.33
C CYS A 118 4.62 -5.14 10.63
N SER A 119 4.89 -5.74 11.79
CA SER A 119 4.78 -5.05 13.08
C SER A 119 5.82 -3.94 13.21
N LEU A 120 7.09 -4.21 12.84
CA LEU A 120 8.14 -3.19 12.85
C LEU A 120 7.89 -2.08 11.83
N GLY A 121 7.48 -2.45 10.60
CA GLY A 121 7.13 -1.48 9.56
C GLY A 121 5.96 -0.59 9.96
N SER A 122 4.90 -1.18 10.51
CA SER A 122 3.74 -0.45 11.00
C SER A 122 4.08 0.49 12.15
N ALA A 123 4.87 0.04 13.11
CA ALA A 123 5.32 0.87 14.22
C ALA A 123 6.16 2.05 13.74
N SER A 124 7.08 1.81 12.79
CA SER A 124 7.91 2.87 12.20
C SER A 124 7.09 3.88 11.41
N ALA A 125 6.12 3.42 10.61
CA ALA A 125 5.23 4.29 9.85
C ALA A 125 4.36 5.16 10.78
N TYR A 126 3.79 4.56 11.83
CA TYR A 126 2.99 5.28 12.80
C TYR A 126 3.82 6.32 13.57
N LEU A 127 5.03 5.96 13.98
CA LEU A 127 5.98 6.88 14.61
C LEU A 127 6.30 8.06 13.69
N PHE A 128 6.54 7.79 12.40
CA PHE A 128 6.81 8.83 11.41
C PHE A 128 5.64 9.82 11.27
N ILE A 129 4.39 9.31 11.22
CA ILE A 129 3.18 10.15 11.16
C ILE A 129 3.08 11.06 12.38
N ILE A 130 3.33 10.52 13.59
CA ILE A 130 3.31 11.33 14.83
C ILE A 130 4.40 12.40 14.78
N LEU A 131 5.61 12.03 14.39
CA LEU A 131 6.74 12.97 14.31
C LEU A 131 6.47 14.08 13.27
N GLN A 132 5.94 13.72 12.10
CA GLN A 132 5.57 14.69 11.07
C GLN A 132 4.54 15.66 11.56
N ASN A 133 3.45 15.20 12.20
CA ASN A 133 2.38 16.07 12.68
C ASN A 133 2.83 16.94 13.87
N LYS A 134 3.75 16.45 14.71
CA LYS A 134 4.23 17.17 15.88
C LYS A 134 5.36 18.14 15.57
N TYR A 135 6.32 17.71 14.76
CA TYR A 135 7.56 18.46 14.51
C TYR A 135 7.60 19.11 13.11
N LYS A 136 6.58 18.86 12.26
CA LYS A 136 6.49 19.44 10.91
C LYS A 136 7.81 19.24 10.12
N LEU A 137 8.37 18.02 10.17
CA LEU A 137 9.67 17.70 9.58
C LEU A 137 9.76 18.07 8.09
N ILE A 138 8.63 17.88 7.36
CA ILE A 138 8.49 18.28 5.97
C ILE A 138 7.64 19.56 5.97
N SER A 139 8.32 20.71 5.89
CA SER A 139 7.69 22.03 5.77
C SER A 139 7.45 22.35 4.30
N LEU A 140 6.37 23.07 4.03
CA LEU A 140 6.04 23.61 2.70
C LEU A 140 6.14 25.14 2.73
N PRO A 141 6.55 25.77 1.61
CA PRO A 141 6.48 27.23 1.48
C PRO A 141 5.02 27.69 1.54
N GLU A 142 4.66 28.44 2.59
CA GLU A 142 3.29 28.94 2.79
C GLU A 142 2.79 29.81 1.65
N ASP A 143 3.72 30.56 1.03
CA ASP A 143 3.42 31.47 -0.09
C ASP A 143 2.88 30.75 -1.35
N ILE A 144 3.21 29.45 -1.50
CA ILE A 144 2.83 28.66 -2.67
C ILE A 144 1.68 27.71 -2.36
N TYR A 145 1.74 27.05 -1.18
CA TYR A 145 0.84 25.93 -0.87
C TYR A 145 -0.29 26.31 0.10
N PHE A 146 -0.30 27.54 0.64
CA PHE A 146 -1.27 28.01 1.63
C PHE A 146 -1.36 27.11 2.87
N MET A 147 -0.31 26.32 3.14
CA MET A 147 -0.17 25.47 4.32
C MET A 147 1.31 25.36 4.68
N ASP A 148 1.60 25.29 5.98
CA ASP A 148 2.94 25.32 6.55
C ASP A 148 3.63 23.96 6.57
N HIS A 149 2.87 22.86 6.43
CA HIS A 149 3.42 21.50 6.45
C HIS A 149 2.54 20.51 5.69
N VAL A 150 3.14 19.36 5.31
CA VAL A 150 2.40 18.25 4.72
C VAL A 150 1.56 17.56 5.82
N PRO A 151 0.22 17.56 5.72
CA PRO A 151 -0.61 16.85 6.68
C PRO A 151 -0.48 15.33 6.47
N ALA A 152 0.01 14.62 7.49
CA ALA A 152 0.07 13.16 7.46
C ALA A 152 -1.18 12.59 8.16
N VAL A 153 -2.09 12.04 7.37
CA VAL A 153 -3.33 11.43 7.88
C VAL A 153 -3.19 9.92 7.93
N PHE A 154 -3.59 9.32 9.05
CA PHE A 154 -3.62 7.87 9.19
C PHE A 154 -4.96 7.32 8.72
N ASP A 155 -4.95 6.57 7.62
CA ASP A 155 -6.12 5.87 7.10
C ASP A 155 -6.08 4.41 7.53
N TYR A 156 -7.02 4.02 8.40
CA TYR A 156 -7.14 2.65 8.91
C TYR A 156 -7.41 1.64 7.80
N SER A 157 -8.21 1.98 6.79
CA SER A 157 -8.56 1.06 5.70
C SER A 157 -7.35 0.71 4.85
N ILE A 158 -6.57 1.72 4.47
CA ILE A 158 -5.34 1.55 3.70
C ILE A 158 -4.30 0.80 4.53
N PHE A 159 -4.18 1.12 5.82
CA PHE A 159 -3.26 0.46 6.73
C PHE A 159 -3.52 -1.04 6.81
N PHE A 160 -4.76 -1.47 7.09
CA PHE A 160 -5.11 -2.88 7.16
C PHE A 160 -4.97 -3.59 5.81
N LEU A 161 -5.31 -2.92 4.71
CA LEU A 161 -5.13 -3.47 3.37
C LEU A 161 -3.66 -3.78 3.08
N ILE A 162 -2.74 -2.86 3.40
CA ILE A 162 -1.30 -3.05 3.22
C ILE A 162 -0.80 -4.18 4.13
N LEU A 163 -1.21 -4.20 5.38
CA LEU A 163 -0.80 -5.22 6.35
C LEU A 163 -1.21 -6.62 5.88
N ILE A 164 -2.46 -6.81 5.50
CA ILE A 164 -2.97 -8.09 5.02
C ILE A 164 -2.27 -8.49 3.72
N SER A 165 -2.13 -7.58 2.76
CA SER A 165 -1.46 -7.88 1.48
C SER A 165 0.01 -8.28 1.69
N THR A 166 0.73 -7.62 2.59
CA THR A 166 2.12 -7.96 2.91
C THR A 166 2.24 -9.35 3.55
N LEU A 167 1.34 -9.72 4.47
CA LEU A 167 1.31 -11.07 5.05
C LEU A 167 1.02 -12.13 3.99
N ILE A 168 0.06 -11.88 3.10
CA ILE A 168 -0.26 -12.80 2.00
C ILE A 168 0.96 -12.96 1.07
N ILE A 169 1.60 -11.88 0.68
CA ILE A 169 2.80 -11.89 -0.16
C ILE A 169 3.93 -12.67 0.52
N SER A 170 4.15 -12.49 1.82
CA SER A 170 5.17 -13.22 2.58
C SER A 170 4.94 -14.73 2.55
N ILE A 171 3.68 -15.17 2.76
CA ILE A 171 3.33 -16.59 2.70
C ILE A 171 3.53 -17.14 1.28
N ILE A 172 3.04 -16.44 0.25
CA ILE A 172 3.16 -16.87 -1.15
C ILE A 172 4.63 -16.99 -1.55
N SER A 173 5.47 -16.02 -1.16
CA SER A 173 6.91 -16.03 -1.43
C SER A 173 7.61 -17.25 -0.83
N THR A 174 7.10 -17.76 0.30
CA THR A 174 7.65 -18.96 0.96
C THR A 174 7.23 -20.27 0.28
N ILE A 175 6.09 -20.30 -0.43
CA ILE A 175 5.59 -21.51 -1.08
C ILE A 175 6.55 -22.02 -2.17
N ILE A 176 7.16 -21.10 -2.92
CA ILE A 176 8.02 -21.45 -4.07
C ILE A 176 9.25 -22.24 -3.59
N PRO A 177 10.08 -21.73 -2.66
CA PRO A 177 11.26 -22.48 -2.21
C PRO A 177 10.90 -23.76 -1.45
N THR A 178 9.78 -23.80 -0.74
CA THR A 178 9.37 -25.02 -0.01
C THR A 178 8.99 -26.20 -0.90
N LYS A 179 8.69 -25.95 -2.18
CA LYS A 179 8.49 -27.04 -3.16
C LYS A 179 9.77 -27.86 -3.40
N SER A 180 10.95 -27.28 -3.21
CA SER A 180 12.23 -27.98 -3.36
C SER A 180 12.44 -29.07 -2.31
N ILE A 181 11.78 -28.98 -1.15
CA ILE A 181 11.82 -30.00 -0.10
C ILE A 181 11.36 -31.38 -0.60
N ALA A 182 10.43 -31.41 -1.55
CA ALA A 182 9.97 -32.69 -2.15
C ALA A 182 11.03 -33.39 -2.99
N LYS A 183 12.12 -32.71 -3.37
CA LYS A 183 13.22 -33.28 -4.16
C LYS A 183 14.35 -33.84 -3.28
N ILE A 184 14.28 -33.62 -1.98
CA ILE A 184 15.28 -34.14 -1.04
C ILE A 184 15.08 -35.64 -0.91
N GLN A 185 16.10 -36.44 -1.33
CA GLN A 185 16.11 -37.86 -1.18
C GLN A 185 16.78 -38.27 0.14
N PRO A 186 16.05 -38.95 1.03
CA PRO A 186 16.61 -39.37 2.33
C PRO A 186 17.83 -40.31 2.20
N SER A 187 17.92 -41.09 1.07
CA SER A 187 19.01 -42.02 0.82
C SER A 187 20.40 -41.37 0.75
N ASN A 188 20.48 -40.10 0.33
CA ASN A 188 21.76 -39.40 0.19
C ASN A 188 22.40 -39.03 1.54
N PHE A 189 21.65 -39.08 2.62
CA PHE A 189 22.13 -38.75 3.97
C PHE A 189 22.55 -39.97 4.79
N LEU A 190 22.10 -41.17 4.38
CA LEU A 190 22.50 -42.44 5.01
C LEU A 190 23.83 -43.00 4.46
N ALA A 191 24.35 -42.42 3.36
CA ALA A 191 25.56 -42.82 2.69
C ALA A 191 26.80 -41.97 2.98
N GLN A 192 26.71 -41.01 3.91
CA GLN A 192 27.79 -40.07 4.24
C GLN A 192 28.46 -40.35 5.59
N ASP A 193 28.21 -41.52 6.21
CA ASP A 193 28.98 -42.03 7.36
C ASP A 193 29.94 -43.13 6.95
#